data_b47193a41cdc88c05a8dab21221c86b6
#
_entry.id   b47193a41cdc88c05a8dab21221c86b6
#
_cell.length_a   1.000
_cell.length_b   1.000
_cell.length_c   1.000
_cell.angle_alpha   90.00
_cell.angle_beta   90.00
_cell.angle_gamma   90.00
#
_symmetry.space_group_name_H-M   'P 1'
#
loop_
_entity.id
_entity.type
_entity.pdbx_description
1 polymer ?
#
loop_
_entity_poly.entity_id
_entity_poly.type
_entity_poly.pdbx_seq_one_letter_code
_entity_poly.pdbx_strand_id
1 'polypeptide(L)'
;YFCAGCPHNTSTKVPEGSTARAGIGCHFMANWMERDTAGLIQMGGEGVDWVSHSRFTRTPHVFQNLGDGTYYHSGYLAIRQAVAAKARITYKILFNDAVAMTGGQPVDGVISVDAIARQVESEGVQALAIVSDDIAKFNTIKNRFPAIATFHPREELDTVQRRLREVTSVSVLIYEQTCAAEK
;
A
#
# COMPACT_ATOMS: atom_id res chain seq x y z
N TYR A 1 -13.00 3.74 14.44
CA TYR A 1 -12.72 4.96 13.64
C TYR A 1 -11.26 5.32 13.78
N PHE A 2 -10.67 5.89 12.73
CA PHE A 2 -9.30 6.42 12.76
C PHE A 2 -9.21 7.70 13.59
N CYS A 3 -8.02 8.02 14.09
CA CYS A 3 -7.75 9.26 14.80
C CYS A 3 -8.05 10.49 13.93
N ALA A 4 -8.31 11.64 14.55
CA ALA A 4 -8.42 12.90 13.83
C ALA A 4 -7.08 13.21 13.12
N GLY A 5 -7.13 13.55 11.82
CA GLY A 5 -5.94 13.80 11.01
C GLY A 5 -5.15 12.55 10.60
N CYS A 6 -5.62 11.36 10.96
CA CYS A 6 -4.94 10.11 10.59
C CYS A 6 -4.86 9.93 9.07
N PRO A 7 -3.70 9.55 8.50
CA PRO A 7 -3.54 9.28 7.07
C PRO A 7 -4.51 8.20 6.56
N HIS A 8 -4.90 7.25 7.40
CA HIS A 8 -5.81 6.17 7.01
C HIS A 8 -7.23 6.63 6.70
N ASN A 9 -7.65 7.83 7.13
CA ASN A 9 -8.90 8.43 6.70
C ASN A 9 -8.98 8.62 5.17
N THR A 10 -7.85 8.80 4.53
CA THR A 10 -7.71 8.94 3.07
C THR A 10 -7.17 7.66 2.43
N SER A 11 -6.06 7.14 2.94
CA SER A 11 -5.30 6.05 2.30
C SER A 11 -6.08 4.74 2.19
N THR A 12 -7.06 4.47 3.06
CA THR A 12 -7.88 3.24 3.01
C THR A 12 -9.05 3.31 2.04
N LYS A 13 -9.35 4.48 1.48
CA LYS A 13 -10.40 4.61 0.44
C LYS A 13 -9.96 3.88 -0.83
N VAL A 14 -10.94 3.33 -1.54
CA VAL A 14 -10.75 2.74 -2.88
C VAL A 14 -11.77 3.33 -3.85
N PRO A 15 -11.49 3.32 -5.16
CA PRO A 15 -12.43 3.80 -6.17
C PRO A 15 -13.72 2.98 -6.16
N GLU A 16 -14.81 3.64 -6.54
CA GLU A 16 -16.10 2.98 -6.72
C GLU A 16 -15.99 1.71 -7.59
N GLY A 17 -16.68 0.65 -7.18
CA GLY A 17 -16.64 -0.66 -7.83
C GLY A 17 -15.34 -1.44 -7.61
N SER A 18 -14.44 -0.95 -6.75
CA SER A 18 -13.24 -1.67 -6.33
C SER A 18 -13.43 -2.27 -4.93
N THR A 19 -12.64 -3.28 -4.62
CA THR A 19 -12.58 -3.87 -3.29
C THR A 19 -11.15 -3.85 -2.76
N ALA A 20 -11.01 -3.75 -1.43
CA ALA A 20 -9.74 -3.85 -0.74
C ALA A 20 -9.72 -5.04 0.20
N ARG A 21 -8.51 -5.53 0.48
CA ARG A 21 -8.23 -6.50 1.53
C ARG A 21 -7.52 -5.80 2.68
N ALA A 22 -7.92 -6.19 3.89
CA ALA A 22 -7.32 -5.63 5.10
C ALA A 22 -5.90 -6.20 5.31
N GLY A 23 -5.04 -5.38 5.90
CA GLY A 23 -3.76 -5.80 6.44
C GLY A 23 -3.74 -5.63 7.96
N ILE A 24 -2.69 -6.12 8.61
CA ILE A 24 -2.49 -5.99 10.06
C ILE A 24 -1.92 -4.61 10.38
N GLY A 25 -2.59 -3.85 11.24
CA GLY A 25 -2.24 -2.50 11.66
C GLY A 25 -3.47 -1.64 11.90
N CYS A 26 -3.31 -0.35 12.21
CA CYS A 26 -4.45 0.55 12.41
C CYS A 26 -5.40 0.58 11.20
N HIS A 27 -4.90 0.42 10.00
CA HIS A 27 -5.69 0.35 8.77
C HIS A 27 -6.65 -0.85 8.71
N PHE A 28 -6.48 -1.86 9.56
CA PHE A 28 -7.45 -2.95 9.70
C PHE A 28 -8.85 -2.44 10.07
N MET A 29 -8.96 -1.34 10.80
CA MET A 29 -10.25 -0.76 11.18
C MET A 29 -11.13 -0.41 9.98
N ALA A 30 -10.56 -0.24 8.77
CA ALA A 30 -11.31 -0.07 7.53
C ALA A 30 -12.30 -1.21 7.28
N ASN A 31 -12.03 -2.40 7.82
CA ASN A 31 -12.89 -3.59 7.71
C ASN A 31 -14.26 -3.40 8.42
N TRP A 32 -14.34 -2.48 9.38
CA TRP A 32 -15.56 -2.14 10.11
C TRP A 32 -16.17 -0.81 9.66
N MET A 33 -15.66 -0.25 8.58
CA MET A 33 -16.10 1.02 8.02
C MET A 33 -16.65 0.80 6.61
N GLU A 34 -17.38 1.78 6.07
CA GLU A 34 -17.82 1.80 4.66
C GLU A 34 -16.61 2.11 3.75
N ARG A 35 -15.75 1.11 3.52
CA ARG A 35 -14.49 1.23 2.78
C ARG A 35 -14.28 0.12 1.76
N ASP A 36 -15.32 -0.68 1.47
CA ASP A 36 -15.23 -1.83 0.57
C ASP A 36 -14.02 -2.73 0.88
N THR A 37 -13.69 -2.84 2.17
CA THR A 37 -12.54 -3.58 2.67
C THR A 37 -13.01 -4.81 3.44
N ALA A 38 -12.53 -5.98 3.04
CA ALA A 38 -12.91 -7.25 3.68
C ALA A 38 -11.77 -8.27 3.59
N GLY A 39 -11.81 -9.23 4.52
CA GLY A 39 -10.80 -10.28 4.59
C GLY A 39 -9.55 -9.84 5.34
N LEU A 40 -8.92 -10.81 5.97
CA LEU A 40 -7.69 -10.64 6.74
C LEU A 40 -6.91 -11.94 6.68
N ILE A 41 -5.61 -11.82 6.58
CA ILE A 41 -4.66 -12.92 6.70
C ILE A 41 -3.58 -12.53 7.71
N GLN A 42 -2.74 -13.47 8.12
CA GLN A 42 -1.65 -13.18 9.06
C GLN A 42 -0.68 -12.12 8.53
N MET A 43 0.00 -11.44 9.44
CA MET A 43 1.04 -10.47 9.12
C MET A 43 2.12 -11.10 8.23
N GLY A 44 2.39 -10.46 7.09
CA GLY A 44 3.33 -10.94 6.07
C GLY A 44 2.71 -11.82 4.99
N GLY A 45 1.46 -12.23 5.14
CA GLY A 45 0.71 -12.98 4.12
C GLY A 45 -0.25 -12.12 3.30
N GLU A 46 -0.24 -10.80 3.50
CA GLU A 46 -1.17 -9.88 2.85
C GLU A 46 -1.16 -10.04 1.31
N GLY A 47 -2.32 -10.39 0.75
CA GLY A 47 -2.49 -10.60 -0.68
C GLY A 47 -2.14 -12.00 -1.20
N VAL A 48 -1.52 -12.87 -0.38
CA VAL A 48 -1.15 -14.25 -0.78
C VAL A 48 -2.40 -15.08 -1.09
N ASP A 49 -3.47 -14.91 -0.31
CA ASP A 49 -4.75 -15.57 -0.52
C ASP A 49 -5.41 -15.14 -1.84
N TRP A 50 -5.21 -13.88 -2.26
CA TRP A 50 -5.74 -13.39 -3.53
C TRP A 50 -5.12 -14.11 -4.73
N VAL A 51 -3.85 -14.47 -4.68
CA VAL A 51 -3.18 -15.20 -5.75
C VAL A 51 -3.92 -16.49 -6.12
N SER A 52 -4.43 -17.20 -5.12
CA SER A 52 -5.24 -18.40 -5.34
C SER A 52 -6.70 -18.06 -5.63
N HIS A 53 -7.32 -17.17 -4.84
CA HIS A 53 -8.73 -16.82 -4.94
C HIS A 53 -9.08 -16.16 -6.28
N SER A 54 -8.20 -15.36 -6.85
CA SER A 54 -8.42 -14.66 -8.13
C SER A 54 -8.79 -15.60 -9.27
N ARG A 55 -8.39 -16.87 -9.20
CA ARG A 55 -8.69 -17.89 -10.22
C ARG A 55 -10.11 -18.44 -10.14
N PHE A 56 -10.82 -18.18 -9.03
CA PHE A 56 -12.14 -18.73 -8.74
C PHE A 56 -13.21 -17.64 -8.54
N THR A 57 -12.88 -16.38 -8.78
CA THR A 57 -13.80 -15.26 -8.65
C THR A 57 -13.95 -14.48 -9.96
N ARG A 58 -15.07 -13.74 -10.09
CA ARG A 58 -15.28 -12.80 -11.20
C ARG A 58 -14.69 -11.42 -10.90
N THR A 59 -14.24 -11.16 -9.67
CA THR A 59 -13.58 -9.92 -9.30
C THR A 59 -12.24 -9.81 -10.03
N PRO A 60 -12.03 -8.81 -10.87
CA PRO A 60 -10.85 -8.78 -11.74
C PRO A 60 -9.59 -8.31 -11.03
N HIS A 61 -9.72 -7.58 -9.92
CA HIS A 61 -8.63 -6.90 -9.23
C HIS A 61 -9.00 -6.61 -7.78
N VAL A 62 -8.01 -6.55 -6.90
CA VAL A 62 -8.16 -6.06 -5.52
C VAL A 62 -7.03 -5.11 -5.15
N PHE A 63 -7.32 -4.20 -4.22
CA PHE A 63 -6.32 -3.46 -3.49
C PHE A 63 -5.96 -4.20 -2.20
N GLN A 64 -4.68 -4.28 -1.87
CA GLN A 64 -4.20 -4.87 -0.62
C GLN A 64 -3.56 -3.80 0.26
N ASN A 65 -4.18 -3.47 1.38
CA ASN A 65 -3.57 -2.60 2.37
C ASN A 65 -2.43 -3.32 3.09
N LEU A 66 -1.28 -2.66 3.20
CA LEU A 66 -0.06 -3.21 3.81
C LEU A 66 0.65 -2.09 4.57
N GLY A 67 0.81 -2.22 5.86
CA GLY A 67 1.56 -1.24 6.68
C GLY A 67 3.07 -1.32 6.42
N ASP A 68 3.77 -0.21 6.63
CA ASP A 68 5.22 -0.12 6.49
C ASP A 68 5.98 -1.07 7.43
N GLY A 69 5.55 -1.19 8.68
CA GLY A 69 6.12 -2.15 9.63
C GLY A 69 5.97 -3.60 9.16
N THR A 70 4.78 -3.98 8.68
CA THR A 70 4.55 -5.32 8.12
C THR A 70 5.35 -5.52 6.83
N TYR A 71 5.42 -4.52 5.96
CA TYR A 71 6.25 -4.56 4.76
C TYR A 71 7.71 -4.88 5.11
N TYR A 72 8.27 -4.15 6.07
CA TYR A 72 9.65 -4.34 6.53
C TYR A 72 9.88 -5.73 7.14
N HIS A 73 8.96 -6.17 7.98
CA HIS A 73 9.07 -7.46 8.68
C HIS A 73 8.97 -8.66 7.73
N SER A 74 7.95 -8.70 6.87
CA SER A 74 7.65 -9.91 6.08
C SER A 74 6.75 -9.70 4.85
N GLY A 75 6.00 -8.59 4.77
CA GLY A 75 5.04 -8.33 3.69
C GLY A 75 5.68 -8.18 2.31
N TYR A 76 6.94 -7.84 2.26
CA TYR A 76 7.74 -7.82 1.03
C TYR A 76 7.73 -9.17 0.30
N LEU A 77 7.78 -10.29 1.02
CA LEU A 77 7.74 -11.63 0.42
C LEU A 77 6.39 -11.94 -0.24
N ALA A 78 5.29 -11.39 0.28
CA ALA A 78 3.98 -11.52 -0.33
C ALA A 78 3.92 -10.83 -1.70
N ILE A 79 4.55 -9.66 -1.84
CA ILE A 79 4.67 -8.96 -3.14
C ILE A 79 5.46 -9.81 -4.13
N ARG A 80 6.60 -10.37 -3.73
CA ARG A 80 7.40 -11.28 -4.56
C ARG A 80 6.56 -12.45 -5.08
N GLN A 81 5.79 -13.08 -4.20
CA GLN A 81 4.93 -14.21 -4.56
C GLN A 81 3.83 -13.79 -5.55
N ALA A 82 3.21 -12.62 -5.35
CA ALA A 82 2.19 -12.11 -6.26
C ALA A 82 2.77 -11.79 -7.65
N VAL A 83 3.99 -11.23 -7.73
CA VAL A 83 4.68 -10.98 -9.01
C VAL A 83 4.99 -12.30 -9.72
N ALA A 84 5.55 -13.28 -9.01
CA ALA A 84 5.85 -14.60 -9.58
C ALA A 84 4.59 -15.29 -10.14
N ALA A 85 3.44 -15.09 -9.49
CA ALA A 85 2.16 -15.63 -9.92
C ALA A 85 1.44 -14.77 -10.97
N LYS A 86 1.97 -13.59 -11.32
CA LYS A 86 1.35 -12.60 -12.22
C LYS A 86 -0.08 -12.22 -11.76
N ALA A 87 -0.27 -12.10 -10.44
CA ALA A 87 -1.56 -11.76 -9.87
C ALA A 87 -1.94 -10.31 -10.22
N ARG A 88 -3.21 -10.08 -10.55
CA ARG A 88 -3.73 -8.71 -10.76
C ARG A 88 -4.15 -8.11 -9.43
N ILE A 89 -3.22 -7.39 -8.81
CA ILE A 89 -3.36 -6.81 -7.47
C ILE A 89 -2.58 -5.50 -7.38
N THR A 90 -3.11 -4.53 -6.64
CA THR A 90 -2.38 -3.32 -6.25
C THR A 90 -2.08 -3.37 -4.76
N TYR A 91 -0.82 -3.48 -4.39
CA TYR A 91 -0.40 -3.30 -3.00
C TYR A 91 -0.38 -1.81 -2.66
N LYS A 92 -1.08 -1.44 -1.59
CA LYS A 92 -1.07 -0.10 -1.01
C LYS A 92 -0.19 -0.14 0.23
N ILE A 93 1.07 0.26 0.09
CA ILE A 93 2.02 0.36 1.20
C ILE A 93 1.72 1.68 1.92
N LEU A 94 1.19 1.57 3.14
CA LEU A 94 0.73 2.68 3.95
C LEU A 94 1.90 3.12 4.85
N PHE A 95 2.74 3.97 4.31
CA PHE A 95 3.96 4.45 4.95
C PHE A 95 3.63 5.64 5.88
N ASN A 96 3.69 5.41 7.18
CA ASN A 96 3.45 6.45 8.19
C ASN A 96 4.58 6.60 9.21
N ASP A 97 5.69 5.90 9.00
CA ASP A 97 6.91 5.93 9.79
C ASP A 97 6.72 5.56 11.28
N ALA A 98 5.70 4.73 11.57
CA ALA A 98 5.40 4.32 12.93
C ALA A 98 4.69 2.97 13.02
N VAL A 99 5.03 2.17 14.02
CA VAL A 99 4.21 1.05 14.49
C VAL A 99 3.12 1.60 15.41
N ALA A 100 2.14 2.29 14.82
CA ALA A 100 1.21 3.16 15.53
C ALA A 100 0.24 2.39 16.43
N MET A 101 -0.19 1.20 16.06
CA MET A 101 -1.21 0.44 16.79
C MET A 101 -0.77 0.06 18.22
N THR A 102 0.51 -0.15 18.43
CA THR A 102 1.07 -0.58 19.71
C THR A 102 1.73 0.55 20.51
N GLY A 103 1.54 1.80 20.11
CA GLY A 103 1.99 2.98 20.86
C GLY A 103 3.05 3.83 20.17
N GLY A 104 3.16 3.76 18.82
CA GLY A 104 4.01 4.66 18.07
C GLY A 104 5.51 4.31 18.15
N GLN A 105 5.85 3.04 18.25
CA GLN A 105 7.25 2.63 18.20
C GLN A 105 7.82 2.87 16.79
N PRO A 106 9.12 3.20 16.67
CA PRO A 106 9.78 3.22 15.37
C PRO A 106 9.74 1.82 14.74
N VAL A 107 9.73 1.78 13.41
CA VAL A 107 9.91 0.53 12.67
C VAL A 107 11.32 -0.01 12.94
N ASP A 108 11.44 -1.30 13.24
CA ASP A 108 12.74 -1.95 13.42
C ASP A 108 13.55 -1.87 12.12
N GLY A 109 14.59 -1.04 12.13
CA GLY A 109 15.39 -0.74 10.96
C GLY A 109 14.94 0.52 10.21
N VAL A 110 15.85 1.05 9.41
CA VAL A 110 15.60 2.27 8.63
C VAL A 110 15.17 1.87 7.22
N ILE A 111 13.90 2.07 6.90
CA ILE A 111 13.43 1.93 5.53
C ILE A 111 12.86 3.27 5.06
N SER A 112 13.30 3.71 3.90
CA SER A 112 12.82 4.94 3.27
C SER A 112 11.92 4.65 2.08
N VAL A 113 11.08 5.61 1.69
CA VAL A 113 10.18 5.47 0.55
C VAL A 113 10.93 5.13 -0.74
N ASP A 114 12.10 5.73 -0.95
CA ASP A 114 12.94 5.43 -2.12
C ASP A 114 13.56 4.02 -2.07
N ALA A 115 13.88 3.52 -0.87
CA ALA A 115 14.33 2.14 -0.70
C ALA A 115 13.22 1.13 -1.00
N ILE A 116 12.01 1.36 -0.48
CA ILE A 116 10.83 0.56 -0.82
C ILE A 116 10.59 0.57 -2.34
N ALA A 117 10.62 1.75 -2.95
CA ALA A 117 10.39 1.92 -4.38
C ALA A 117 11.35 1.07 -5.22
N ARG A 118 12.66 1.08 -4.89
CA ARG A 118 13.67 0.25 -5.57
C ARG A 118 13.48 -1.24 -5.31
N GLN A 119 13.11 -1.62 -4.09
CA GLN A 119 12.88 -3.03 -3.76
C GLN A 119 11.71 -3.60 -4.57
N VAL A 120 10.57 -2.92 -4.61
CA VAL A 120 9.40 -3.42 -5.35
C VAL A 120 9.63 -3.39 -6.86
N GLU A 121 10.36 -2.42 -7.38
CA GLU A 121 10.77 -2.40 -8.78
C GLU A 121 11.66 -3.61 -9.12
N SER A 122 12.64 -3.91 -8.26
CA SER A 122 13.53 -5.07 -8.46
C SER A 122 12.80 -6.42 -8.44
N GLU A 123 11.63 -6.51 -7.80
CA GLU A 123 10.77 -7.69 -7.87
C GLU A 123 9.98 -7.79 -9.19
N GLY A 124 9.94 -6.72 -9.98
CA GLY A 124 9.27 -6.71 -11.28
C GLY A 124 7.83 -6.24 -11.25
N VAL A 125 7.45 -5.35 -10.32
CA VAL A 125 6.13 -4.70 -10.37
C VAL A 125 6.00 -3.86 -11.64
N GLN A 126 4.82 -3.85 -12.25
CA GLN A 126 4.61 -3.20 -13.55
C GLN A 126 4.32 -1.70 -13.45
N ALA A 127 3.86 -1.22 -12.31
CA ALA A 127 3.62 0.20 -12.09
C ALA A 127 3.85 0.55 -10.62
N LEU A 128 4.37 1.76 -10.39
CA LEU A 128 4.67 2.29 -9.07
C LEU A 128 4.23 3.74 -8.98
N ALA A 129 3.38 4.04 -8.00
CA ALA A 129 2.96 5.41 -7.68
C ALA A 129 3.30 5.76 -6.24
N ILE A 130 3.82 6.96 -6.03
CA ILE A 130 4.01 7.56 -4.71
C ILE A 130 2.97 8.66 -4.56
N VAL A 131 2.15 8.55 -3.50
CA VAL A 131 1.13 9.54 -3.15
C VAL A 131 1.49 10.10 -1.78
N SER A 132 1.56 11.43 -1.65
CA SER A 132 1.93 12.08 -0.40
C SER A 132 1.15 13.37 -0.17
N ASP A 133 1.05 13.79 1.07
CA ASP A 133 0.55 15.11 1.46
C ASP A 133 1.56 16.23 1.17
N ASP A 134 2.86 15.89 1.02
CA ASP A 134 3.93 16.81 0.60
C ASP A 134 4.84 16.16 -0.44
N ILE A 135 4.49 16.34 -1.70
CA ILE A 135 5.29 15.82 -2.84
C ILE A 135 6.61 16.59 -3.01
N ALA A 136 6.67 17.84 -2.57
CA ALA A 136 7.86 18.69 -2.78
C ALA A 136 9.10 18.12 -2.09
N LYS A 137 8.94 17.40 -0.98
CA LYS A 137 10.07 16.76 -0.27
C LYS A 137 10.85 15.74 -1.10
N PHE A 138 10.23 15.16 -2.12
CA PHE A 138 10.90 14.19 -2.99
C PHE A 138 11.73 14.86 -4.10
N ASN A 139 11.57 16.16 -4.36
CA ASN A 139 12.25 16.85 -5.47
C ASN A 139 13.78 16.74 -5.37
N THR A 140 14.34 16.81 -4.16
CA THR A 140 15.80 16.77 -3.93
C THR A 140 16.38 15.36 -4.04
N ILE A 141 15.54 14.33 -3.90
CA ILE A 141 15.96 12.91 -3.91
C ILE A 141 15.32 12.11 -5.03
N LYS A 142 14.70 12.78 -6.01
CA LYS A 142 13.98 12.14 -7.11
C LYS A 142 14.85 11.16 -7.90
N ASN A 143 16.13 11.45 -8.00
CA ASN A 143 17.12 10.59 -8.63
C ASN A 143 17.39 9.26 -7.90
N ARG A 144 16.93 9.11 -6.66
CA ARG A 144 17.02 7.86 -5.90
C ARG A 144 15.89 6.87 -6.21
N PHE A 145 14.84 7.35 -6.89
CA PHE A 145 13.69 6.53 -7.24
C PHE A 145 13.88 5.84 -8.59
N PRO A 146 13.27 4.66 -8.79
CA PRO A 146 13.30 3.99 -10.08
C PRO A 146 12.51 4.77 -11.14
N ALA A 147 12.86 4.57 -12.41
CA ALA A 147 12.26 5.32 -13.53
C ALA A 147 10.74 5.10 -13.68
N ILE A 148 10.21 3.97 -13.21
CA ILE A 148 8.77 3.67 -13.23
C ILE A 148 7.97 4.43 -12.17
N ALA A 149 8.64 5.07 -11.19
CA ALA A 149 7.98 5.78 -10.12
C ALA A 149 7.31 7.07 -10.60
N THR A 150 6.03 7.23 -10.28
CA THR A 150 5.27 8.45 -10.52
C THR A 150 4.89 9.10 -9.19
N PHE A 151 4.82 10.44 -9.15
CA PHE A 151 4.59 11.20 -7.91
C PHE A 151 3.30 11.99 -8.02
N HIS A 152 2.47 11.91 -7.00
CA HIS A 152 1.13 12.48 -7.00
C HIS A 152 0.79 13.09 -5.65
N PRO A 153 0.13 14.25 -5.62
CA PRO A 153 -0.42 14.79 -4.38
C PRO A 153 -1.58 13.90 -3.88
N ARG A 154 -1.83 13.97 -2.60
CA ARG A 154 -2.87 13.17 -1.92
C ARG A 154 -4.25 13.27 -2.56
N GLU A 155 -4.59 14.41 -3.10
CA GLU A 155 -5.88 14.71 -3.75
C GLU A 155 -6.12 13.87 -5.02
N GLU A 156 -5.04 13.40 -5.65
CA GLU A 156 -5.10 12.54 -6.84
C GLU A 156 -5.27 11.05 -6.52
N LEU A 157 -5.35 10.66 -5.25
CA LEU A 157 -5.37 9.25 -4.84
C LEU A 157 -6.39 8.41 -5.63
N ASP A 158 -7.62 8.89 -5.80
CA ASP A 158 -8.65 8.15 -6.54
C ASP A 158 -8.25 7.92 -8.01
N THR A 159 -7.79 8.96 -8.68
CA THR A 159 -7.34 8.90 -10.08
C THR A 159 -6.16 7.94 -10.25
N VAL A 160 -5.20 7.99 -9.32
CA VAL A 160 -4.04 7.09 -9.33
C VAL A 160 -4.49 5.64 -9.16
N GLN A 161 -5.35 5.37 -8.19
CA GLN A 161 -5.87 4.02 -7.96
C GLN A 161 -6.64 3.48 -9.16
N ARG A 162 -7.46 4.31 -9.84
CA ARG A 162 -8.17 3.91 -11.08
C ARG A 162 -7.19 3.48 -12.17
N ARG A 163 -6.06 4.17 -12.32
CA ARG A 163 -5.02 3.76 -13.29
C ARG A 163 -4.32 2.46 -12.88
N LEU A 164 -3.98 2.32 -11.60
CA LEU A 164 -3.27 1.14 -11.10
C LEU A 164 -4.12 -0.14 -11.19
N ARG A 165 -5.43 -0.07 -10.99
CA ARG A 165 -6.31 -1.25 -11.11
C ARG A 165 -6.42 -1.79 -12.54
N GLU A 166 -6.08 -0.99 -13.55
CA GLU A 166 -6.07 -1.41 -14.95
C GLU A 166 -4.77 -2.16 -15.34
N VAL A 167 -3.77 -2.13 -14.48
CA VAL A 167 -2.53 -2.90 -14.68
C VAL A 167 -2.84 -4.40 -14.61
N THR A 168 -2.35 -5.15 -15.58
CA THR A 168 -2.69 -6.58 -15.73
C THR A 168 -1.87 -7.52 -14.86
N SER A 169 -0.98 -6.98 -14.03
CA SER A 169 -0.14 -7.71 -13.08
C SER A 169 -0.08 -6.93 -11.76
N VAL A 170 0.99 -7.11 -10.99
CA VAL A 170 1.19 -6.41 -9.72
C VAL A 170 1.55 -4.95 -9.95
N SER A 171 0.84 -4.06 -9.29
CA SER A 171 1.20 -2.65 -9.14
C SER A 171 1.36 -2.29 -7.67
N VAL A 172 2.09 -1.21 -7.39
CA VAL A 172 2.32 -0.72 -6.03
C VAL A 172 1.98 0.75 -5.94
N LEU A 173 1.27 1.11 -4.88
CA LEU A 173 1.04 2.48 -4.45
C LEU A 173 1.65 2.65 -3.07
N ILE A 174 2.63 3.53 -2.94
CA ILE A 174 3.17 3.94 -1.65
C ILE A 174 2.42 5.20 -1.23
N TYR A 175 1.58 5.10 -0.19
CA TYR A 175 0.93 6.26 0.40
C TYR A 175 1.74 6.72 1.59
N GLU A 176 2.34 7.88 1.50
CA GLU A 176 3.23 8.41 2.50
C GLU A 176 2.64 9.65 3.17
N GLN A 177 2.45 9.55 4.47
CA GLN A 177 2.02 10.63 5.34
C GLN A 177 2.25 10.22 6.80
N THR A 178 2.95 11.05 7.58
CA THR A 178 3.25 10.79 9.00
C THR A 178 1.98 10.50 9.81
N CYS A 179 2.09 9.57 10.76
CA CYS A 179 1.02 9.26 11.71
C CYS A 179 0.59 10.51 12.49
N ALA A 180 -0.71 10.70 12.66
CA ALA A 180 -1.23 11.88 13.38
C ALA A 180 -0.87 11.88 14.88
N ALA A 181 -0.57 10.73 15.46
CA ALA A 181 -0.14 10.60 16.85
C ALA A 181 1.36 10.91 17.05
N GLU A 182 2.14 10.96 15.97
CA GLU A 182 3.58 11.20 15.95
C GLU A 182 3.96 12.61 15.45
N LYS A 183 2.96 13.49 15.26
CA LYS A 183 3.15 14.88 14.82
C LYS A 183 3.36 15.83 15.98
#